data_f3c2f365a132513c7c3ed6769c9aa3db
#
_entry.id   f3c2f365a132513c7c3ed6769c9aa3db
#
_cell.length_a   1.000
_cell.length_b   1.000
_cell.length_c   1.000
_cell.angle_alpha   90.00
_cell.angle_beta   90.00
_cell.angle_gamma   90.00
#
_symmetry.space_group_name_H-M   'P 1'
#
loop_
_entity.id
_entity.type
_entity.pdbx_description
1 polymer ?
#
loop_
_entity_poly.entity_id
_entity_poly.type
_entity_poly.pdbx_seq_one_letter_code
_entity_poly.pdbx_strand_id
1 'polypeptide(L)'
;RQMCIRDRGDKALALTPELLPVLKKAGVVDSGGVGLMTIFRGFLAALTGEEIAGEIQTQAETQPQEDFGDNSDIINLDLGEIQFAYCTEFFIINLKKSTTLADIDRLRERLMNLGDSVICIGDLEMVKVHVHTNTPGVALTYALELGELDRPKIENMLEQNRQLKAKREAEKKEMGMLAICAGQGLAEIFKDLFVDRVIEGGQTMNPSASDIATAAQKINAEHVFVFPNNKNIILAAEQAKALTENRTIHVIPTKNVPQGFAAALEFNPESSAEENKTNMIHAMDNVKAGQVTYAVRNTSMNGFSIKQGDIIGLDDKKILAKSSSVEETVMKLLAHMKEDSHQVITLYYGEDVKEDEAEALCGVIAEKYPDCDVDYHSGGQPVYYYIISLE
;
A
#
# COMPACT_ATOMS: atom_id res chain seq x y z
N ARG A 1 24.20 28.49 -16.81
CA ARG A 1 24.43 28.33 -15.34
C ARG A 1 23.16 28.02 -14.55
N GLN A 2 22.00 28.57 -14.93
CA GLN A 2 20.71 28.35 -14.24
C GLN A 2 20.18 26.89 -14.36
N MET A 3 20.34 26.25 -15.52
CA MET A 3 19.98 24.82 -15.70
C MET A 3 20.79 23.88 -14.80
N CYS A 4 22.05 24.22 -14.48
CA CYS A 4 22.89 23.41 -13.60
C CYS A 4 22.40 23.33 -12.15
N ILE A 5 21.73 24.35 -11.62
CA ILE A 5 21.23 24.34 -10.23
C ILE A 5 19.99 23.44 -10.13
N ARG A 6 19.05 23.58 -11.08
CA ARG A 6 17.84 22.74 -11.15
C ARG A 6 18.22 21.26 -11.28
N ASP A 7 19.05 20.93 -12.27
CA ASP A 7 19.42 19.54 -12.56
C ASP A 7 20.20 18.89 -11.42
N ARG A 8 20.99 19.68 -10.65
CA ARG A 8 21.66 19.20 -9.44
C ARG A 8 20.70 19.05 -8.27
N GLY A 9 19.73 19.95 -8.13
CA GLY A 9 18.70 19.88 -7.12
C GLY A 9 17.80 18.65 -7.33
N ASP A 10 17.33 18.41 -8.55
CA ASP A 10 16.52 17.23 -8.89
C ASP A 10 17.29 15.93 -8.63
N LYS A 11 18.58 15.88 -8.98
CA LYS A 11 19.44 14.72 -8.66
C LYS A 11 19.64 14.53 -7.15
N ALA A 12 19.85 15.60 -6.40
CA ALA A 12 20.00 15.52 -4.95
C ALA A 12 18.69 15.05 -4.30
N LEU A 13 17.54 15.54 -4.78
CA LEU A 13 16.23 15.11 -4.31
C LEU A 13 16.00 13.62 -4.57
N ALA A 14 16.31 13.13 -5.76
CA ALA A 14 16.20 11.71 -6.12
C ALA A 14 17.10 10.79 -5.27
N LEU A 15 18.20 11.30 -4.71
CA LEU A 15 19.11 10.55 -3.85
C LEU A 15 18.71 10.56 -2.37
N THR A 16 17.74 11.38 -1.97
CA THR A 16 17.32 11.47 -0.55
C THR A 16 16.88 10.14 0.07
N PRO A 17 16.21 9.20 -0.65
CA PRO A 17 15.93 7.87 -0.11
C PRO A 17 17.18 7.05 0.22
N GLU A 18 18.29 7.26 -0.52
CA GLU A 18 19.54 6.56 -0.25
C GLU A 18 20.31 7.16 0.94
N LEU A 19 20.09 8.45 1.21
CA LEU A 19 20.75 9.17 2.30
C LEU A 19 20.03 9.00 3.64
N LEU A 20 18.71 8.79 3.62
CA LEU A 20 17.88 8.67 4.82
C LEU A 20 17.15 7.35 4.85
N PRO A 21 17.50 6.41 5.75
CA PRO A 21 16.87 5.09 5.84
C PRO A 21 15.35 5.10 5.97
N VAL A 22 14.79 6.15 6.61
CA VAL A 22 13.34 6.34 6.78
C VAL A 22 12.67 6.59 5.43
N LEU A 23 13.24 7.44 4.58
CA LEU A 23 12.71 7.74 3.24
C LEU A 23 12.85 6.53 2.30
N LYS A 24 13.96 5.79 2.42
CA LYS A 24 14.16 4.54 1.69
C LYS A 24 13.11 3.49 2.06
N LYS A 25 12.81 3.36 3.36
CA LYS A 25 11.79 2.44 3.89
C LYS A 25 10.38 2.85 3.46
N ALA A 26 10.11 4.15 3.35
CA ALA A 26 8.82 4.69 2.92
C ALA A 26 8.66 4.74 1.39
N GLY A 27 9.73 4.51 0.61
CA GLY A 27 9.70 4.59 -0.85
C GLY A 27 9.44 6.00 -1.40
N VAL A 28 9.71 7.05 -0.59
CA VAL A 28 9.42 8.44 -0.95
C VAL A 28 10.69 9.29 -0.92
N VAL A 29 10.69 10.40 -1.67
CA VAL A 29 11.73 11.42 -1.60
C VAL A 29 11.42 12.43 -0.50
N ASP A 30 12.41 13.22 -0.08
CA ASP A 30 12.22 14.25 0.94
C ASP A 30 11.20 15.31 0.50
N SER A 31 10.11 15.44 1.26
CA SER A 31 9.01 16.38 0.97
C SER A 31 9.44 17.84 1.08
N GLY A 32 10.35 18.18 2.00
CA GLY A 32 10.95 19.50 2.11
C GLY A 32 11.77 19.84 0.86
N GLY A 33 12.53 18.87 0.36
CA GLY A 33 13.27 18.99 -0.90
C GLY A 33 12.35 19.17 -2.10
N VAL A 34 11.22 18.46 -2.17
CA VAL A 34 10.20 18.66 -3.21
C VAL A 34 9.67 20.09 -3.19
N GLY A 35 9.29 20.60 -2.01
CA GLY A 35 8.82 21.98 -1.83
C GLY A 35 9.85 23.02 -2.28
N LEU A 36 11.10 22.85 -1.90
CA LEU A 36 12.20 23.74 -2.32
C LEU A 36 12.39 23.73 -3.83
N MET A 37 12.38 22.57 -4.47
CA MET A 37 12.50 22.47 -5.93
C MET A 37 11.29 23.08 -6.64
N THR A 38 10.10 23.01 -6.08
CA THR A 38 8.89 23.68 -6.60
C THR A 38 9.06 25.19 -6.58
N ILE A 39 9.56 25.76 -5.49
CA ILE A 39 9.87 27.20 -5.37
C ILE A 39 10.90 27.62 -6.43
N PHE A 40 11.99 26.84 -6.60
CA PHE A 40 13.00 27.15 -7.63
C PHE A 40 12.46 27.07 -9.05
N ARG A 41 11.57 26.13 -9.35
CA ARG A 41 10.86 26.06 -10.64
C ARG A 41 9.98 27.28 -10.86
N GLY A 42 9.25 27.73 -9.83
CA GLY A 42 8.46 28.96 -9.88
C GLY A 42 9.31 30.21 -10.14
N PHE A 43 10.45 30.36 -9.48
CA PHE A 43 11.39 31.43 -9.75
C PHE A 43 11.95 31.39 -11.18
N LEU A 44 12.27 30.20 -11.69
CA LEU A 44 12.76 30.06 -13.04
C LEU A 44 11.68 30.44 -14.06
N ALA A 45 10.45 29.98 -13.91
CA ALA A 45 9.34 30.33 -14.77
C ALA A 45 9.09 31.86 -14.79
N ALA A 46 9.10 32.49 -13.62
CA ALA A 46 8.98 33.94 -13.51
C ALA A 46 10.11 34.69 -14.24
N LEU A 47 11.37 34.18 -14.18
CA LEU A 47 12.51 34.78 -14.85
C LEU A 47 12.56 34.53 -16.36
N THR A 48 11.99 33.41 -16.83
CA THR A 48 11.94 33.05 -18.26
C THR A 48 10.69 33.57 -18.95
N GLY A 49 9.72 34.11 -18.21
CA GLY A 49 8.45 34.57 -18.76
C GLY A 49 7.51 33.42 -19.21
N GLU A 50 7.76 32.20 -18.74
CA GLU A 50 6.86 31.08 -18.95
C GLU A 50 5.62 31.24 -18.06
N GLU A 51 4.42 31.20 -18.63
CA GLU A 51 3.18 31.15 -17.85
C GLU A 51 3.15 29.83 -17.08
N ILE A 52 3.06 29.92 -15.77
CA ILE A 52 2.80 28.76 -14.90
C ILE A 52 1.35 28.37 -15.18
N ALA A 53 1.11 27.40 -16.04
CA ALA A 53 -0.18 26.78 -16.25
C ALA A 53 -0.52 25.96 -14.98
N GLY A 54 -1.03 26.63 -13.97
CA GLY A 54 -1.54 26.06 -12.75
C GLY A 54 -2.70 26.93 -12.31
N GLU A 55 -3.91 26.46 -12.49
CA GLU A 55 -5.07 27.04 -11.84
C GLU A 55 -4.83 27.02 -10.33
N ILE A 56 -4.53 28.19 -9.76
CA ILE A 56 -4.71 28.40 -8.33
C ILE A 56 -6.22 28.35 -8.11
N GLN A 57 -6.76 27.19 -7.84
CA GLN A 57 -8.10 27.09 -7.29
C GLN A 57 -8.07 27.66 -5.87
N THR A 58 -8.31 28.97 -5.78
CA THR A 58 -8.76 29.59 -4.54
C THR A 58 -10.18 29.12 -4.26
N GLN A 59 -10.32 27.91 -3.75
CA GLN A 59 -11.52 27.52 -3.04
C GLN A 59 -11.39 27.94 -1.58
N ALA A 60 -11.75 29.20 -1.32
CA ALA A 60 -12.19 29.60 -0.01
C ALA A 60 -13.65 29.13 0.16
N GLU A 61 -13.83 27.85 0.43
CA GLU A 61 -15.07 27.31 0.98
C GLU A 61 -14.70 26.29 2.04
N THR A 62 -15.31 26.46 3.19
CA THR A 62 -15.29 25.60 4.36
C THR A 62 -15.13 24.14 3.99
N GLN A 63 -13.90 23.65 3.99
CA GLN A 63 -13.65 22.22 3.97
C GLN A 63 -13.99 21.66 5.34
N PRO A 64 -14.76 20.54 5.39
CA PRO A 64 -14.71 19.68 6.57
C PRO A 64 -13.24 19.35 6.80
N GLN A 65 -12.83 19.31 8.06
CA GLN A 65 -11.50 18.83 8.44
C GLN A 65 -11.22 17.59 7.59
N GLU A 66 -10.30 17.72 6.62
CA GLU A 66 -9.72 16.56 5.98
C GLU A 66 -9.06 15.79 7.13
N ASP A 67 -9.69 14.69 7.44
CA ASP A 67 -9.11 13.60 8.19
C ASP A 67 -7.79 13.29 7.47
N PHE A 68 -6.69 13.76 8.03
CA PHE A 68 -5.35 13.41 7.57
C PHE A 68 -5.32 11.89 7.52
N GLY A 69 -5.28 11.36 6.30
CA GLY A 69 -5.49 9.96 5.96
C GLY A 69 -4.95 9.03 7.02
N ASP A 70 -5.83 8.17 7.44
CA ASP A 70 -5.71 7.10 8.40
C ASP A 70 -4.31 7.03 9.08
N ASN A 71 -4.21 7.68 10.24
CA ASN A 71 -3.03 7.65 11.10
C ASN A 71 -2.66 6.20 11.53
N SER A 72 -3.42 5.20 11.07
CA SER A 72 -3.14 3.79 11.31
C SER A 72 -1.78 3.36 10.78
N ASP A 73 -1.29 3.95 9.68
CA ASP A 73 0.04 3.64 9.13
C ASP A 73 1.19 4.26 9.96
N ILE A 74 0.94 5.37 10.66
CA ILE A 74 1.90 5.97 11.59
C ILE A 74 1.91 5.20 12.93
N ILE A 75 0.77 4.65 13.33
CA ILE A 75 0.59 3.88 14.58
C ILE A 75 1.23 2.49 14.48
N ASN A 76 1.46 1.99 13.26
CA ASN A 76 2.11 0.70 13.00
C ASN A 76 3.63 0.77 12.85
N LEU A 77 4.23 1.95 12.91
CA LEU A 77 5.62 2.06 13.30
C LEU A 77 5.66 1.53 14.73
N ASP A 78 6.39 0.44 14.91
CA ASP A 78 6.87 -0.01 16.22
C ASP A 78 7.59 1.21 16.82
N LEU A 79 6.81 2.04 17.53
CA LEU A 79 7.33 3.13 18.31
C LEU A 79 8.07 2.40 19.43
N GLY A 80 9.36 2.14 19.20
CA GLY A 80 10.26 1.64 20.20
C GLY A 80 9.99 2.38 21.51
N GLU A 81 10.31 1.83 22.63
CA GLU A 81 10.01 2.39 23.94
C GLU A 81 10.14 3.92 23.91
N ILE A 82 9.00 4.62 24.09
CA ILE A 82 8.96 6.07 24.13
C ILE A 82 9.85 6.49 25.29
N GLN A 83 11.06 6.97 25.02
CA GLN A 83 12.03 7.37 26.03
C GLN A 83 11.66 8.72 26.66
N PHE A 84 11.05 9.61 25.89
CA PHE A 84 10.63 10.95 26.33
C PHE A 84 9.11 11.07 26.24
N ALA A 85 8.50 11.30 27.40
CA ALA A 85 7.04 11.22 27.58
C ALA A 85 6.26 12.40 26.96
N TYR A 86 6.88 13.56 26.84
CA TYR A 86 6.17 14.79 26.48
C TYR A 86 6.71 15.40 25.20
N CYS A 87 5.83 15.60 24.21
CA CYS A 87 6.05 16.50 23.09
C CYS A 87 5.76 17.92 23.57
N THR A 88 6.74 18.82 23.43
CA THR A 88 6.68 20.19 23.91
C THR A 88 6.98 21.15 22.79
N GLU A 89 6.00 21.97 22.42
CA GLU A 89 6.11 22.96 21.36
C GLU A 89 5.75 24.34 21.90
N PHE A 90 6.47 25.35 21.45
CA PHE A 90 6.17 26.76 21.73
C PHE A 90 6.94 27.68 20.81
N PHE A 91 6.52 28.96 20.80
CA PHE A 91 7.27 30.03 20.20
C PHE A 91 7.88 30.93 21.31
N ILE A 92 9.04 31.47 21.07
CA ILE A 92 9.63 32.55 21.89
C ILE A 92 9.49 33.81 21.08
N ILE A 93 8.78 34.78 21.63
CA ILE A 93 8.51 36.08 21.04
C ILE A 93 9.05 37.20 21.98
N ASN A 94 9.02 38.44 21.52
CA ASN A 94 9.44 39.57 22.30
C ASN A 94 10.82 39.33 22.99
N LEU A 95 11.80 38.86 22.19
CA LEU A 95 13.11 38.51 22.68
C LEU A 95 13.76 39.71 23.41
N LYS A 96 14.45 39.42 24.50
CA LYS A 96 15.14 40.47 25.29
C LYS A 96 16.20 41.15 24.42
N LYS A 97 16.38 42.45 24.58
CA LYS A 97 17.38 43.23 23.83
C LYS A 97 18.84 42.72 23.96
N SER A 98 19.11 41.94 25.02
CA SER A 98 20.39 41.28 25.25
C SER A 98 20.54 39.94 24.54
N THR A 99 19.45 39.36 23.97
CA THR A 99 19.48 38.07 23.32
C THR A 99 20.18 38.17 21.97
N THR A 100 21.05 37.23 21.68
CA THR A 100 21.84 37.12 20.46
C THR A 100 21.53 35.79 19.77
N LEU A 101 21.91 35.62 18.49
CA LEU A 101 21.80 34.34 17.77
C LEU A 101 22.57 33.21 18.48
N ALA A 102 23.72 33.55 19.12
CA ALA A 102 24.49 32.59 19.92
C ALA A 102 23.71 32.07 21.16
N ASP A 103 22.77 32.85 21.68
CA ASP A 103 21.92 32.43 22.80
C ASP A 103 20.86 31.45 22.32
N ILE A 104 20.34 31.60 21.09
CA ILE A 104 19.43 30.65 20.44
C ILE A 104 20.14 29.33 20.18
N ASP A 105 21.39 29.35 19.67
CA ASP A 105 22.18 28.15 19.48
C ASP A 105 22.48 27.45 20.81
N ARG A 106 22.75 28.20 21.86
CA ARG A 106 22.96 27.69 23.22
C ARG A 106 21.68 27.07 23.81
N LEU A 107 20.52 27.66 23.52
CA LEU A 107 19.22 27.04 23.86
C LEU A 107 19.06 25.70 23.15
N ARG A 108 19.36 25.62 21.84
CA ARG A 108 19.30 24.37 21.07
C ARG A 108 20.17 23.28 21.71
N GLU A 109 21.41 23.58 22.07
CA GLU A 109 22.33 22.63 22.73
C GLU A 109 21.79 22.17 24.10
N ARG A 110 21.20 23.08 24.89
CA ARG A 110 20.56 22.71 26.17
C ARG A 110 19.38 21.81 25.99
N LEU A 111 18.54 22.03 24.93
CA LEU A 111 17.40 21.19 24.62
C LEU A 111 17.83 19.80 24.11
N MET A 112 18.92 19.71 23.33
CA MET A 112 19.49 18.43 22.91
C MET A 112 19.96 17.56 24.07
N ASN A 113 20.40 18.19 25.18
CA ASN A 113 20.75 17.47 26.40
C ASN A 113 19.52 17.10 27.26
N LEU A 114 18.35 17.69 26.98
CA LEU A 114 17.12 17.50 27.75
C LEU A 114 16.22 16.43 27.14
N GLY A 115 16.38 16.14 25.84
CA GLY A 115 15.53 15.21 25.12
C GLY A 115 15.97 14.96 23.68
N ASP A 116 15.06 14.44 22.88
CA ASP A 116 15.28 14.19 21.45
C ASP A 116 14.31 15.00 20.56
N SER A 117 14.38 14.75 19.23
CA SER A 117 13.52 15.38 18.21
C SER A 117 13.52 16.92 18.30
N VAL A 118 14.68 17.50 18.63
CA VAL A 118 14.81 18.94 18.91
C VAL A 118 14.77 19.75 17.62
N ILE A 119 13.79 20.64 17.52
CA ILE A 119 13.73 21.72 16.55
C ILE A 119 13.81 23.03 17.33
N CYS A 120 14.84 23.84 17.07
CA CYS A 120 15.00 25.17 17.64
C CYS A 120 15.52 26.08 16.51
N ILE A 121 14.59 26.75 15.84
CA ILE A 121 14.86 27.58 14.65
C ILE A 121 14.16 28.92 14.76
N GLY A 122 14.82 29.96 14.28
CA GLY A 122 14.27 31.30 14.28
C GLY A 122 15.36 32.36 14.20
N ASP A 123 14.98 33.59 14.48
CA ASP A 123 15.81 34.76 14.48
C ASP A 123 15.60 35.62 15.78
N LEU A 124 15.98 36.86 15.75
CA LEU A 124 15.80 37.77 16.90
C LEU A 124 14.38 38.36 17.03
N GLU A 125 13.47 37.99 16.11
CA GLU A 125 12.05 38.35 16.18
C GLU A 125 11.21 37.22 16.79
N MET A 126 11.48 35.98 16.37
CA MET A 126 10.74 34.81 16.84
C MET A 126 11.57 33.53 16.74
N VAL A 127 11.49 32.66 17.75
CA VAL A 127 12.10 31.33 17.73
C VAL A 127 10.99 30.26 17.90
N LYS A 128 10.91 29.29 16.99
CA LYS A 128 10.08 28.11 17.14
C LYS A 128 10.88 27.01 17.82
N VAL A 129 10.28 26.40 18.84
CA VAL A 129 10.86 25.27 19.58
C VAL A 129 9.94 24.11 19.56
N HIS A 130 10.49 22.92 19.28
CA HIS A 130 9.88 21.61 19.49
C HIS A 130 10.91 20.69 20.15
N VAL A 131 10.53 19.95 21.16
CA VAL A 131 11.39 18.98 21.83
C VAL A 131 10.55 17.86 22.48
N HIS A 132 11.02 16.63 22.37
CA HIS A 132 10.51 15.52 23.17
C HIS A 132 11.34 15.40 24.45
N THR A 133 10.71 15.52 25.61
CA THR A 133 11.41 15.52 26.90
C THR A 133 10.58 14.96 28.03
N ASN A 134 11.23 14.50 29.10
CA ASN A 134 10.56 14.11 30.33
C ASN A 134 10.35 15.29 31.31
N THR A 135 10.94 16.45 31.01
CA THR A 135 10.93 17.65 31.88
C THR A 135 10.53 18.90 31.09
N PRO A 136 9.29 18.98 30.57
CA PRO A 136 8.85 20.11 29.74
C PRO A 136 8.99 21.47 30.43
N GLY A 137 8.78 21.52 31.75
CA GLY A 137 8.97 22.76 32.53
C GLY A 137 10.36 23.31 32.48
N VAL A 138 11.40 22.48 32.37
CA VAL A 138 12.80 22.93 32.21
C VAL A 138 13.01 23.56 30.83
N ALA A 139 12.44 22.96 29.77
CA ALA A 139 12.51 23.52 28.42
C ALA A 139 11.87 24.91 28.36
N LEU A 140 10.69 25.09 28.97
CA LEU A 140 10.01 26.38 29.09
C LEU A 140 10.84 27.39 29.91
N THR A 141 11.46 26.94 30.99
CA THR A 141 12.33 27.81 31.82
C THR A 141 13.51 28.36 31.03
N TYR A 142 14.16 27.50 30.22
CA TYR A 142 15.24 27.90 29.35
C TYR A 142 14.80 28.94 28.30
N ALA A 143 13.63 28.74 27.73
CA ALA A 143 13.05 29.64 26.74
C ALA A 143 12.74 31.02 27.32
N LEU A 144 12.21 31.10 28.56
CA LEU A 144 11.92 32.34 29.28
C LEU A 144 13.18 33.17 29.62
N GLU A 145 14.37 32.59 29.57
CA GLU A 145 15.62 33.34 29.68
C GLU A 145 15.82 34.27 28.48
N LEU A 146 15.28 33.90 27.29
CA LEU A 146 15.47 34.65 26.05
C LEU A 146 14.34 35.65 25.74
N GLY A 147 13.10 35.30 26.06
CA GLY A 147 11.93 36.13 25.73
C GLY A 147 10.64 35.65 26.40
N GLU A 148 9.51 35.98 25.80
CA GLU A 148 8.18 35.58 26.23
C GLU A 148 7.73 34.33 25.45
N LEU A 149 6.91 33.47 26.10
CA LEU A 149 6.35 32.27 25.46
C LEU A 149 5.03 32.60 24.78
N ASP A 150 4.86 32.11 23.53
CA ASP A 150 3.59 32.12 22.81
C ASP A 150 3.19 30.69 22.44
N ARG A 151 1.90 30.40 22.57
CA ARG A 151 1.26 29.11 22.21
C ARG A 151 1.99 27.87 22.75
N PRO A 152 2.30 27.79 24.05
CA PRO A 152 2.91 26.61 24.60
C PRO A 152 1.93 25.43 24.53
N LYS A 153 2.37 24.34 23.91
CA LYS A 153 1.65 23.07 23.77
C LYS A 153 2.50 21.96 24.38
N ILE A 154 1.93 21.23 25.33
CA ILE A 154 2.57 20.06 25.94
C ILE A 154 1.61 18.88 25.83
N GLU A 155 2.03 17.86 25.12
CA GLU A 155 1.23 16.63 24.92
C GLU A 155 1.93 15.44 25.56
N ASN A 156 1.17 14.64 26.30
CA ASN A 156 1.67 13.41 26.89
C ASN A 156 1.56 12.27 25.87
N MET A 157 2.66 11.96 25.19
CA MET A 157 2.74 10.91 24.17
C MET A 157 2.51 9.51 24.74
N LEU A 158 2.86 9.25 26.01
CA LEU A 158 2.59 7.98 26.67
C LEU A 158 1.08 7.78 26.86
N GLU A 159 0.37 8.84 27.25
CA GLU A 159 -1.08 8.77 27.44
C GLU A 159 -1.81 8.64 26.10
N GLN A 160 -1.40 9.38 25.08
CA GLN A 160 -1.92 9.22 23.73
C GLN A 160 -1.72 7.78 23.22
N ASN A 161 -0.53 7.21 23.43
CA ASN A 161 -0.25 5.82 23.05
C ASN A 161 -1.12 4.82 23.81
N ARG A 162 -1.34 5.05 25.12
CA ARG A 162 -2.25 4.20 25.92
C ARG A 162 -3.69 4.27 25.38
N GLN A 163 -4.19 5.47 25.10
CA GLN A 163 -5.53 5.67 24.55
C GLN A 163 -5.69 5.01 23.17
N LEU A 164 -4.70 5.16 22.29
CA LEU A 164 -4.69 4.50 20.99
C LEU A 164 -4.64 2.98 21.11
N LYS A 165 -3.81 2.43 22.00
CA LYS A 165 -3.79 0.99 22.28
C LYS A 165 -5.12 0.49 22.84
N ALA A 166 -5.72 1.23 23.78
CA ALA A 166 -7.01 0.87 24.35
C ALA A 166 -8.13 0.92 23.29
N LYS A 167 -8.14 1.95 22.44
CA LYS A 167 -9.08 2.05 21.32
C LYS A 167 -8.91 0.89 20.34
N ARG A 168 -7.68 0.57 19.96
CA ARG A 168 -7.38 -0.54 19.07
C ARG A 168 -7.80 -1.89 19.65
N GLU A 169 -7.59 -2.09 20.96
CA GLU A 169 -8.03 -3.33 21.63
C GLU A 169 -9.56 -3.41 21.69
N ALA A 170 -10.25 -2.29 21.91
CA ALA A 170 -11.72 -2.24 21.92
C ALA A 170 -12.33 -2.46 20.52
N GLU A 171 -11.63 -2.07 19.47
CA GLU A 171 -12.03 -2.24 18.06
C GLU A 171 -11.46 -3.52 17.43
N LYS A 172 -10.84 -4.40 18.23
CA LYS A 172 -10.26 -5.65 17.73
C LYS A 172 -11.34 -6.58 17.22
N LYS A 173 -11.25 -6.96 15.96
CA LYS A 173 -12.11 -7.98 15.36
C LYS A 173 -11.65 -9.37 15.77
N GLU A 174 -12.55 -10.33 15.80
CA GLU A 174 -12.17 -11.73 15.98
C GLU A 174 -11.40 -12.23 14.75
N MET A 175 -11.87 -11.91 13.55
CA MET A 175 -11.31 -12.38 12.29
C MET A 175 -11.13 -11.26 11.28
N GLY A 176 -10.12 -11.41 10.41
CA GLY A 176 -9.86 -10.52 9.28
C GLY A 176 -9.24 -11.26 8.11
N MET A 177 -9.13 -10.59 6.96
CA MET A 177 -8.69 -11.19 5.71
C MET A 177 -7.57 -10.37 5.05
N LEU A 178 -6.59 -11.06 4.48
CA LEU A 178 -5.46 -10.52 3.74
C LEU A 178 -5.33 -11.20 2.39
N ALA A 179 -5.41 -10.47 1.30
CA ALA A 179 -5.19 -11.00 -0.04
C ALA A 179 -3.88 -10.51 -0.64
N ILE A 180 -3.32 -11.29 -1.56
CA ILE A 180 -2.15 -10.91 -2.35
C ILE A 180 -2.57 -10.99 -3.81
N CYS A 181 -2.49 -9.89 -4.55
CA CYS A 181 -2.77 -9.86 -5.98
C CYS A 181 -2.00 -8.73 -6.68
N ALA A 182 -1.86 -8.83 -8.00
CA ALA A 182 -1.34 -7.77 -8.85
C ALA A 182 -2.47 -7.31 -9.78
N GLY A 183 -2.70 -6.01 -9.81
CA GLY A 183 -3.77 -5.37 -10.57
C GLY A 183 -4.74 -4.62 -9.67
N GLN A 184 -4.96 -3.34 -10.00
CA GLN A 184 -5.80 -2.47 -9.19
C GLN A 184 -7.26 -2.95 -9.16
N GLY A 185 -7.81 -3.38 -10.30
CA GLY A 185 -9.18 -3.86 -10.36
C GLY A 185 -9.38 -5.14 -9.53
N LEU A 186 -8.43 -6.09 -9.56
CA LEU A 186 -8.49 -7.27 -8.69
C LEU A 186 -8.43 -6.89 -7.21
N ALA A 187 -7.62 -5.89 -6.85
CA ALA A 187 -7.55 -5.40 -5.48
C ALA A 187 -8.85 -4.72 -5.03
N GLU A 188 -9.53 -4.01 -5.93
CA GLU A 188 -10.83 -3.40 -5.68
C GLU A 188 -11.91 -4.49 -5.43
N ILE A 189 -11.94 -5.54 -6.24
CA ILE A 189 -12.85 -6.68 -6.02
C ILE A 189 -12.61 -7.31 -4.63
N PHE A 190 -11.35 -7.51 -4.20
CA PHE A 190 -11.09 -8.01 -2.85
C PHE A 190 -11.59 -7.06 -1.75
N LYS A 191 -11.49 -5.75 -1.95
CA LYS A 191 -12.04 -4.76 -1.00
C LYS A 191 -13.57 -4.82 -0.94
N ASP A 192 -14.24 -4.99 -2.08
CA ASP A 192 -15.69 -5.15 -2.17
C ASP A 192 -16.16 -6.45 -1.48
N LEU A 193 -15.29 -7.46 -1.43
CA LEU A 193 -15.47 -8.69 -0.65
C LEU A 193 -15.06 -8.54 0.83
N PHE A 194 -14.91 -7.30 1.31
CA PHE A 194 -14.55 -6.97 2.70
C PHE A 194 -13.19 -7.51 3.16
N VAL A 195 -12.26 -7.75 2.24
CA VAL A 195 -10.88 -8.09 2.60
C VAL A 195 -10.22 -6.85 3.21
N ASP A 196 -9.76 -6.98 4.47
CA ASP A 196 -9.24 -5.85 5.25
C ASP A 196 -7.98 -5.23 4.65
N ARG A 197 -7.16 -6.04 3.98
CA ARG A 197 -5.92 -5.57 3.36
C ARG A 197 -5.56 -6.37 2.12
N VAL A 198 -5.02 -5.66 1.12
CA VAL A 198 -4.44 -6.28 -0.07
C VAL A 198 -2.98 -5.88 -0.17
N ILE A 199 -2.09 -6.86 -0.39
CA ILE A 199 -0.69 -6.63 -0.74
C ILE A 199 -0.57 -6.71 -2.25
N GLU A 200 0.00 -5.68 -2.86
CA GLU A 200 0.38 -5.75 -4.27
C GLU A 200 1.56 -6.71 -4.44
N GLY A 201 1.37 -7.72 -5.27
CA GLY A 201 2.38 -8.74 -5.54
C GLY A 201 1.80 -9.89 -6.35
N GLY A 202 2.68 -10.70 -6.94
CA GLY A 202 2.22 -11.80 -7.78
C GLY A 202 3.31 -12.33 -8.70
N GLN A 203 3.16 -12.15 -10.01
CA GLN A 203 4.00 -12.85 -11.00
C GLN A 203 5.46 -12.37 -11.05
N THR A 204 5.72 -11.09 -10.84
CA THR A 204 7.05 -10.47 -10.98
C THR A 204 7.67 -10.06 -9.65
N MET A 205 6.87 -9.78 -8.63
CA MET A 205 7.30 -9.39 -7.28
C MET A 205 6.52 -10.17 -6.24
N ASN A 206 7.08 -11.28 -5.78
CA ASN A 206 6.48 -12.06 -4.70
C ASN A 206 6.82 -11.42 -3.35
N PRO A 207 5.82 -11.11 -2.49
CA PRO A 207 6.09 -10.64 -1.15
C PRO A 207 6.83 -11.70 -0.33
N SER A 208 7.74 -11.25 0.51
CA SER A 208 8.44 -12.12 1.45
C SER A 208 7.53 -12.53 2.62
N ALA A 209 7.93 -13.55 3.37
CA ALA A 209 7.24 -13.94 4.60
C ALA A 209 7.16 -12.78 5.61
N SER A 210 8.18 -11.92 5.66
CA SER A 210 8.20 -10.72 6.51
C SER A 210 7.18 -9.68 6.06
N ASP A 211 7.00 -9.48 4.74
CA ASP A 211 6.02 -8.53 4.20
C ASP A 211 4.59 -8.99 4.53
N ILE A 212 4.33 -10.29 4.37
CA ILE A 212 3.03 -10.91 4.69
C ILE A 212 2.75 -10.81 6.19
N ALA A 213 3.73 -11.13 7.05
CA ALA A 213 3.60 -11.02 8.49
C ALA A 213 3.34 -9.57 8.92
N THR A 214 4.07 -8.61 8.36
CA THR A 214 3.89 -7.17 8.63
C THR A 214 2.49 -6.69 8.20
N ALA A 215 2.01 -7.13 7.03
CA ALA A 215 0.68 -6.78 6.57
C ALA A 215 -0.42 -7.40 7.44
N ALA A 216 -0.27 -8.66 7.85
CA ALA A 216 -1.19 -9.31 8.76
C ALA A 216 -1.21 -8.62 10.13
N GLN A 217 -0.07 -8.15 10.65
CA GLN A 217 0.01 -7.38 11.91
C GLN A 217 -0.72 -6.03 11.84
N LYS A 218 -0.90 -5.47 10.67
CA LYS A 218 -1.66 -4.23 10.48
C LYS A 218 -3.18 -4.43 10.54
N ILE A 219 -3.68 -5.64 10.32
CA ILE A 219 -5.10 -5.96 10.46
C ILE A 219 -5.41 -6.12 11.95
N ASN A 220 -6.37 -5.38 12.48
CA ASN A 220 -6.75 -5.44 13.90
C ASN A 220 -7.67 -6.62 14.20
N ALA A 221 -7.17 -7.84 14.03
CA ALA A 221 -7.91 -9.08 14.23
C ALA A 221 -7.07 -10.12 15.00
N GLU A 222 -7.71 -11.08 15.66
CA GLU A 222 -7.05 -12.19 16.34
C GLU A 222 -6.67 -13.29 15.36
N HIS A 223 -7.58 -13.63 14.43
CA HIS A 223 -7.36 -14.58 13.35
C HIS A 223 -7.29 -13.85 12.03
N VAL A 224 -6.27 -14.11 11.21
CA VAL A 224 -6.12 -13.50 9.88
C VAL A 224 -6.06 -14.59 8.81
N PHE A 225 -7.03 -14.62 7.91
CA PHE A 225 -7.04 -15.49 6.73
C PHE A 225 -6.20 -14.85 5.63
N VAL A 226 -5.24 -15.60 5.09
CA VAL A 226 -4.33 -15.12 4.04
C VAL A 226 -4.60 -15.88 2.76
N PHE A 227 -4.91 -15.14 1.68
CA PHE A 227 -5.11 -15.65 0.33
C PHE A 227 -3.87 -15.34 -0.52
N PRO A 228 -2.94 -16.30 -0.71
CA PRO A 228 -1.71 -16.08 -1.49
C PRO A 228 -1.97 -15.84 -2.98
N ASN A 229 -3.02 -16.45 -3.54
CA ASN A 229 -3.45 -16.35 -4.95
C ASN A 229 -2.35 -16.69 -5.97
N ASN A 230 -1.29 -17.29 -5.51
CA ASN A 230 -0.17 -17.76 -6.32
C ASN A 230 0.56 -18.90 -5.59
N LYS A 231 0.76 -20.02 -6.30
CA LYS A 231 1.45 -21.20 -5.74
C LYS A 231 2.86 -20.91 -5.19
N ASN A 232 3.54 -19.90 -5.76
CA ASN A 232 4.90 -19.52 -5.34
C ASN A 232 4.90 -18.73 -4.04
N ILE A 233 3.76 -18.16 -3.62
CA ILE A 233 3.62 -17.34 -2.42
C ILE A 233 3.13 -18.18 -1.23
N ILE A 234 2.48 -19.33 -1.47
CA ILE A 234 1.93 -20.18 -0.41
C ILE A 234 2.98 -20.51 0.66
N LEU A 235 4.20 -20.86 0.24
CA LEU A 235 5.28 -21.17 1.19
C LEU A 235 5.68 -19.96 2.04
N ALA A 236 5.76 -18.77 1.44
CA ALA A 236 6.06 -17.55 2.17
C ALA A 236 4.94 -17.19 3.16
N ALA A 237 3.68 -17.40 2.78
CA ALA A 237 2.53 -17.22 3.67
C ALA A 237 2.56 -18.22 4.85
N GLU A 238 2.92 -19.46 4.61
CA GLU A 238 3.10 -20.43 5.70
C GLU A 238 4.24 -20.04 6.65
N GLN A 239 5.36 -19.54 6.13
CA GLN A 239 6.47 -19.04 6.94
C GLN A 239 6.12 -17.80 7.74
N ALA A 240 5.21 -16.95 7.24
CA ALA A 240 4.73 -15.75 7.94
C ALA A 240 4.07 -16.08 9.29
N LYS A 241 3.49 -17.28 9.46
CA LYS A 241 2.92 -17.75 10.74
C LYS A 241 3.93 -17.68 11.89
N ALA A 242 5.17 -18.07 11.63
CA ALA A 242 6.24 -18.10 12.64
C ALA A 242 6.81 -16.70 12.96
N LEU A 243 6.57 -15.73 12.08
CA LEU A 243 7.03 -14.34 12.20
C LEU A 243 5.99 -13.42 12.83
N THR A 244 4.77 -13.92 13.07
CA THR A 244 3.66 -13.12 13.56
C THR A 244 3.39 -13.42 15.02
N GLU A 245 3.53 -12.42 15.86
CA GLU A 245 3.22 -12.50 17.29
C GLU A 245 1.79 -12.01 17.57
N ASN A 246 1.15 -12.54 18.60
CA ASN A 246 -0.18 -12.12 19.10
C ASN A 246 -1.35 -12.27 18.12
N ARG A 247 -1.20 -13.08 17.04
CA ARG A 247 -2.24 -13.37 16.06
C ARG A 247 -2.05 -14.75 15.47
N THR A 248 -3.14 -15.34 15.01
CA THR A 248 -3.12 -16.62 14.32
C THR A 248 -3.35 -16.40 12.82
N ILE A 249 -2.34 -16.73 12.01
CA ILE A 249 -2.49 -16.71 10.56
C ILE A 249 -3.03 -18.06 10.07
N HIS A 250 -4.12 -18.01 9.31
CA HIS A 250 -4.70 -19.14 8.60
C HIS A 250 -4.43 -18.97 7.09
N VAL A 251 -3.53 -19.75 6.54
CA VAL A 251 -3.27 -19.71 5.09
C VAL A 251 -4.32 -20.56 4.38
N ILE A 252 -5.05 -19.93 3.48
CA ILE A 252 -5.97 -20.60 2.53
C ILE A 252 -5.14 -20.78 1.26
N PRO A 253 -4.80 -22.00 0.83
CA PRO A 253 -3.75 -22.25 -0.16
C PRO A 253 -4.22 -22.00 -1.61
N THR A 254 -4.81 -20.82 -1.86
CA THR A 254 -5.25 -20.35 -3.17
C THR A 254 -4.09 -20.19 -4.13
N LYS A 255 -4.23 -20.73 -5.35
CA LYS A 255 -3.16 -20.78 -6.37
C LYS A 255 -3.32 -19.71 -7.43
N ASN A 256 -4.49 -19.10 -7.48
CA ASN A 256 -4.88 -18.07 -8.44
C ASN A 256 -5.92 -17.15 -7.80
N VAL A 257 -6.17 -16.01 -8.42
CA VAL A 257 -7.08 -14.98 -7.90
C VAL A 257 -8.54 -15.44 -7.84
N PRO A 258 -9.11 -16.13 -8.86
CA PRO A 258 -10.48 -16.65 -8.76
C PRO A 258 -10.72 -17.54 -7.54
N GLN A 259 -9.77 -18.43 -7.20
CA GLN A 259 -9.84 -19.22 -5.97
C GLN A 259 -9.86 -18.34 -4.72
N GLY A 260 -9.13 -17.22 -4.75
CA GLY A 260 -9.13 -16.24 -3.65
C GLY A 260 -10.48 -15.55 -3.50
N PHE A 261 -11.13 -15.19 -4.59
CA PHE A 261 -12.46 -14.59 -4.56
C PHE A 261 -13.50 -15.55 -4.00
N ALA A 262 -13.54 -16.78 -4.51
CA ALA A 262 -14.45 -17.80 -3.99
C ALA A 262 -14.25 -18.08 -2.50
N ALA A 263 -12.99 -18.16 -2.07
CA ALA A 263 -12.67 -18.33 -0.66
C ALA A 263 -13.11 -17.12 0.20
N ALA A 264 -12.90 -15.89 -0.29
CA ALA A 264 -13.29 -14.68 0.44
C ALA A 264 -14.81 -14.53 0.55
N LEU A 265 -15.57 -14.96 -0.45
CA LEU A 265 -17.05 -14.96 -0.44
C LEU A 265 -17.63 -15.85 0.67
N GLU A 266 -16.94 -16.92 1.05
CA GLU A 266 -17.38 -17.85 2.11
C GLU A 266 -17.10 -17.34 3.52
N PHE A 267 -16.50 -16.14 3.66
CA PHE A 267 -16.23 -15.57 4.97
C PHE A 267 -17.52 -15.24 5.73
N ASN A 268 -17.68 -15.87 6.90
CA ASN A 268 -18.78 -15.60 7.79
C ASN A 268 -18.23 -15.14 9.19
N PRO A 269 -18.42 -13.89 9.59
CA PRO A 269 -17.91 -13.39 10.86
C PRO A 269 -18.59 -14.03 12.08
N GLU A 270 -19.73 -14.72 11.92
CA GLU A 270 -20.43 -15.42 13.00
C GLU A 270 -19.98 -16.88 13.20
N SER A 271 -19.19 -17.42 12.26
CA SER A 271 -18.64 -18.77 12.33
C SER A 271 -17.26 -18.76 12.99
N SER A 272 -16.85 -19.90 13.54
CA SER A 272 -15.49 -20.03 14.09
C SER A 272 -14.41 -19.93 12.99
N ALA A 273 -13.17 -19.60 13.39
CA ALA A 273 -12.04 -19.51 12.46
C ALA A 273 -11.75 -20.84 11.72
N GLU A 274 -11.95 -21.98 12.38
CA GLU A 274 -11.74 -23.30 11.74
C GLU A 274 -12.88 -23.66 10.78
N GLU A 275 -14.12 -23.28 11.06
CA GLU A 275 -15.24 -23.43 10.12
C GLU A 275 -15.04 -22.56 8.86
N ASN A 276 -14.71 -21.27 9.06
CA ASN A 276 -14.38 -20.37 7.96
C ASN A 276 -13.26 -20.95 7.09
N LYS A 277 -12.17 -21.38 7.69
CA LYS A 277 -11.06 -22.00 6.97
C LYS A 277 -11.49 -23.22 6.17
N THR A 278 -12.34 -24.09 6.73
CA THR A 278 -12.85 -25.28 6.07
C THR A 278 -13.72 -24.92 4.88
N ASN A 279 -14.66 -23.97 5.05
CA ASN A 279 -15.57 -23.51 4.01
C ASN A 279 -14.80 -22.81 2.87
N MET A 280 -13.85 -21.94 3.21
CA MET A 280 -12.98 -21.26 2.24
C MET A 280 -12.17 -22.25 1.39
N ILE A 281 -11.60 -23.28 2.02
CA ILE A 281 -10.86 -24.33 1.29
C ILE A 281 -11.80 -25.12 0.38
N HIS A 282 -12.99 -25.46 0.84
CA HIS A 282 -13.98 -26.15 0.02
C HIS A 282 -14.42 -25.29 -1.18
N ALA A 283 -14.70 -24.02 -0.97
CA ALA A 283 -15.10 -23.11 -2.04
C ALA A 283 -14.01 -22.96 -3.12
N MET A 284 -12.77 -22.76 -2.72
CA MET A 284 -11.67 -22.63 -3.69
C MET A 284 -11.44 -23.87 -4.54
N ASP A 285 -11.77 -25.07 -4.03
CA ASP A 285 -11.59 -26.32 -4.76
C ASP A 285 -12.66 -26.52 -5.86
N ASN A 286 -13.77 -25.80 -5.79
CA ASN A 286 -14.84 -25.84 -6.81
C ASN A 286 -14.53 -24.91 -8.00
N VAL A 287 -13.53 -24.02 -7.89
CA VAL A 287 -13.18 -23.06 -8.94
C VAL A 287 -12.08 -23.60 -9.83
N LYS A 288 -12.32 -23.66 -11.13
CA LYS A 288 -11.27 -23.83 -12.14
C LYS A 288 -10.85 -22.48 -12.69
N ALA A 289 -9.54 -22.24 -12.72
CA ALA A 289 -8.99 -21.00 -13.27
C ALA A 289 -8.08 -21.26 -14.47
N GLY A 290 -8.24 -20.40 -15.47
CA GLY A 290 -7.37 -20.33 -16.65
C GLY A 290 -6.70 -18.99 -16.78
N GLN A 291 -5.56 -18.95 -17.44
CA GLN A 291 -4.78 -17.73 -17.65
C GLN A 291 -4.33 -17.66 -19.11
N VAL A 292 -4.47 -16.50 -19.72
CA VAL A 292 -4.01 -16.25 -21.09
C VAL A 292 -2.93 -15.19 -21.07
N THR A 293 -1.74 -15.53 -21.59
CA THR A 293 -0.55 -14.68 -21.57
C THR A 293 0.28 -14.90 -22.84
N TYR A 294 1.41 -14.23 -22.94
CA TYR A 294 2.38 -14.40 -24.02
C TYR A 294 3.62 -15.18 -23.56
N ALA A 295 4.23 -15.90 -24.48
CA ALA A 295 5.45 -16.64 -24.23
C ALA A 295 6.67 -15.71 -24.24
N VAL A 296 7.40 -15.63 -23.13
CA VAL A 296 8.60 -14.78 -22.99
C VAL A 296 9.85 -15.39 -23.63
N ARG A 297 9.84 -16.69 -23.99
CA ARG A 297 10.98 -17.40 -24.61
C ARG A 297 10.49 -18.60 -25.42
N ASN A 298 11.36 -19.05 -26.33
CA ASN A 298 11.11 -20.30 -27.03
C ASN A 298 11.23 -21.49 -26.08
N THR A 299 10.25 -22.38 -26.11
CA THR A 299 10.24 -23.60 -25.30
C THR A 299 9.42 -24.70 -25.97
N SER A 300 9.55 -25.93 -25.49
CA SER A 300 8.69 -27.04 -25.85
C SER A 300 8.12 -27.65 -24.56
N MET A 301 6.81 -27.61 -24.42
CA MET A 301 6.13 -28.09 -23.20
C MET A 301 4.75 -28.67 -23.56
N ASN A 302 4.38 -29.77 -22.95
CA ASN A 302 3.08 -30.45 -23.11
C ASN A 302 2.71 -30.74 -24.58
N GLY A 303 3.70 -31.05 -25.44
CA GLY A 303 3.48 -31.31 -26.86
C GLY A 303 3.38 -30.07 -27.74
N PHE A 304 3.43 -28.88 -27.17
CA PHE A 304 3.47 -27.60 -27.91
C PHE A 304 4.90 -27.16 -28.16
N SER A 305 5.22 -26.80 -29.41
CA SER A 305 6.39 -25.99 -29.74
C SER A 305 5.99 -24.53 -29.65
N ILE A 306 6.53 -23.82 -28.68
CA ILE A 306 6.17 -22.44 -28.33
C ILE A 306 7.33 -21.52 -28.73
N LYS A 307 7.01 -20.47 -29.47
CA LYS A 307 7.94 -19.40 -29.82
C LYS A 307 7.69 -18.18 -28.93
N GLN A 308 8.73 -17.39 -28.74
CA GLN A 308 8.60 -16.09 -28.08
C GLN A 308 7.53 -15.24 -28.79
N GLY A 309 6.60 -14.68 -28.02
CA GLY A 309 5.48 -13.89 -28.53
C GLY A 309 4.22 -14.70 -28.88
N ASP A 310 4.26 -16.05 -28.88
CA ASP A 310 3.03 -16.85 -29.04
C ASP A 310 2.09 -16.60 -27.88
N ILE A 311 0.78 -16.51 -28.15
CA ILE A 311 -0.24 -16.43 -27.11
C ILE A 311 -0.54 -17.83 -26.58
N ILE A 312 -0.46 -18.02 -25.28
CA ILE A 312 -0.64 -19.29 -24.59
C ILE A 312 -1.74 -19.22 -23.56
N GLY A 313 -2.54 -20.27 -23.49
CA GLY A 313 -3.55 -20.50 -22.46
C GLY A 313 -3.12 -21.64 -21.55
N LEU A 314 -3.14 -21.41 -20.25
CA LEU A 314 -2.68 -22.38 -19.25
C LEU A 314 -3.66 -22.49 -18.09
N ASP A 315 -3.70 -23.65 -17.49
CA ASP A 315 -4.25 -23.88 -16.17
C ASP A 315 -3.14 -23.84 -15.11
N ASP A 316 -3.44 -24.18 -13.87
CA ASP A 316 -2.45 -24.21 -12.78
C ASP A 316 -1.28 -25.18 -13.04
N LYS A 317 -1.39 -26.12 -13.97
CA LYS A 317 -0.47 -27.24 -14.14
C LYS A 317 0.24 -27.27 -15.49
N LYS A 318 -0.45 -26.90 -16.57
CA LYS A 318 0.05 -27.10 -17.94
C LYS A 318 -0.51 -26.09 -18.94
N ILE A 319 0.16 -25.99 -20.08
CA ILE A 319 -0.32 -25.25 -21.23
C ILE A 319 -1.36 -26.11 -21.95
N LEU A 320 -2.56 -25.56 -22.14
CA LEU A 320 -3.71 -26.22 -22.74
C LEU A 320 -4.04 -25.66 -24.13
N ALA A 321 -3.68 -24.40 -24.39
CA ALA A 321 -4.00 -23.74 -25.63
C ALA A 321 -2.83 -22.91 -26.15
N LYS A 322 -2.75 -22.78 -27.46
CA LYS A 322 -1.81 -21.91 -28.16
C LYS A 322 -2.45 -21.38 -29.43
N SER A 323 -2.25 -20.08 -29.68
CA SER A 323 -2.66 -19.43 -30.93
C SER A 323 -1.81 -18.18 -31.22
N SER A 324 -2.12 -17.49 -32.31
CA SER A 324 -1.59 -16.17 -32.63
C SER A 324 -2.48 -15.02 -32.16
N SER A 325 -3.69 -15.30 -31.67
CA SER A 325 -4.64 -14.31 -31.18
C SER A 325 -5.08 -14.63 -29.75
N VAL A 326 -5.35 -13.59 -28.97
CA VAL A 326 -5.82 -13.69 -27.59
C VAL A 326 -7.19 -14.35 -27.55
N GLU A 327 -8.13 -13.87 -28.37
CA GLU A 327 -9.50 -14.38 -28.46
C GLU A 327 -9.51 -15.88 -28.79
N GLU A 328 -8.80 -16.30 -29.83
CA GLU A 328 -8.73 -17.72 -30.22
C GLU A 328 -8.10 -18.58 -29.11
N THR A 329 -7.13 -18.03 -28.36
CA THR A 329 -6.51 -18.73 -27.24
C THR A 329 -7.50 -18.90 -26.09
N VAL A 330 -8.27 -17.85 -25.74
CA VAL A 330 -9.35 -17.93 -24.74
C VAL A 330 -10.36 -19.01 -25.13
N MET A 331 -10.84 -18.98 -26.37
CA MET A 331 -11.84 -19.93 -26.85
C MET A 331 -11.35 -21.39 -26.86
N LYS A 332 -10.06 -21.60 -27.19
CA LYS A 332 -9.44 -22.95 -27.11
C LYS A 332 -9.25 -23.37 -25.65
N LEU A 333 -8.84 -22.46 -24.77
CA LEU A 333 -8.64 -22.74 -23.35
C LEU A 333 -9.96 -23.13 -22.70
N LEU A 334 -11.04 -22.39 -22.93
CA LEU A 334 -12.38 -22.71 -22.46
C LEU A 334 -12.85 -24.06 -22.95
N ALA A 335 -12.61 -24.41 -24.23
CA ALA A 335 -12.99 -25.71 -24.79
C ALA A 335 -12.28 -26.89 -24.10
N HIS A 336 -11.11 -26.66 -23.49
CA HIS A 336 -10.39 -27.67 -22.71
C HIS A 336 -10.77 -27.72 -21.23
N MET A 337 -11.21 -26.60 -20.69
CA MET A 337 -11.41 -26.45 -19.24
C MET A 337 -12.86 -26.57 -18.82
N LYS A 338 -13.80 -26.10 -19.65
CA LYS A 338 -15.23 -26.10 -19.31
C LYS A 338 -15.77 -27.54 -19.25
N GLU A 339 -16.48 -27.83 -18.18
CA GLU A 339 -17.26 -29.06 -17.96
C GLU A 339 -18.75 -28.72 -17.89
N ASP A 340 -19.62 -29.75 -18.02
CA ASP A 340 -21.08 -29.55 -17.99
C ASP A 340 -21.58 -28.99 -16.63
N SER A 341 -20.79 -29.18 -15.57
CA SER A 341 -21.09 -28.67 -14.23
C SER A 341 -20.89 -27.18 -14.07
N HIS A 342 -20.07 -26.55 -14.92
CA HIS A 342 -19.79 -25.12 -14.82
C HIS A 342 -20.92 -24.29 -15.42
N GLN A 343 -21.49 -23.40 -14.61
CA GLN A 343 -22.61 -22.54 -14.98
C GLN A 343 -22.20 -21.07 -15.13
N VAL A 344 -21.05 -20.67 -14.56
CA VAL A 344 -20.56 -19.30 -14.61
C VAL A 344 -19.18 -19.24 -15.24
N ILE A 345 -18.96 -18.28 -16.13
CA ILE A 345 -17.68 -17.97 -16.78
C ILE A 345 -17.39 -16.50 -16.52
N THR A 346 -16.36 -16.20 -15.74
CA THR A 346 -15.95 -14.82 -15.48
C THR A 346 -14.59 -14.52 -16.09
N LEU A 347 -14.49 -13.42 -16.82
CA LEU A 347 -13.26 -12.91 -17.43
C LEU A 347 -12.74 -11.72 -16.64
N TYR A 348 -11.49 -11.77 -16.17
CA TYR A 348 -10.78 -10.63 -15.60
C TYR A 348 -9.73 -10.17 -16.60
N TYR A 349 -9.96 -9.01 -17.25
CA TYR A 349 -9.04 -8.50 -18.27
C TYR A 349 -7.91 -7.68 -17.66
N GLY A 350 -6.72 -7.82 -18.23
CA GLY A 350 -5.48 -7.17 -17.79
C GLY A 350 -5.30 -5.76 -18.35
N GLU A 351 -4.19 -5.12 -17.97
CA GLU A 351 -3.84 -3.76 -18.37
C GLU A 351 -3.66 -3.55 -19.88
N ASP A 352 -3.30 -4.62 -20.60
CA ASP A 352 -3.08 -4.61 -22.06
C ASP A 352 -4.36 -4.88 -22.88
N VAL A 353 -5.54 -4.99 -22.24
CA VAL A 353 -6.83 -5.27 -22.89
C VAL A 353 -7.80 -4.12 -22.62
N LYS A 354 -8.49 -3.68 -23.66
CA LYS A 354 -9.53 -2.65 -23.53
C LYS A 354 -10.87 -3.27 -23.16
N GLU A 355 -11.69 -2.46 -22.50
CA GLU A 355 -13.03 -2.88 -22.06
C GLU A 355 -13.92 -3.34 -23.23
N ASP A 356 -13.91 -2.60 -24.36
CA ASP A 356 -14.68 -2.95 -25.56
C ASP A 356 -14.24 -4.29 -26.19
N GLU A 357 -12.96 -4.64 -26.11
CA GLU A 357 -12.43 -5.94 -26.53
C GLU A 357 -12.89 -7.07 -25.58
N ALA A 358 -12.93 -6.80 -24.27
CA ALA A 358 -13.40 -7.76 -23.27
C ALA A 358 -14.92 -7.99 -23.41
N GLU A 359 -15.71 -6.93 -23.62
CA GLU A 359 -17.14 -7.00 -23.85
C GLU A 359 -17.46 -7.83 -25.12
N ALA A 360 -16.77 -7.55 -26.22
CA ALA A 360 -16.95 -8.28 -27.47
C ALA A 360 -16.62 -9.78 -27.30
N LEU A 361 -15.53 -10.10 -26.60
CA LEU A 361 -15.15 -11.49 -26.32
C LEU A 361 -16.17 -12.20 -25.43
N CYS A 362 -16.70 -11.50 -24.42
CA CYS A 362 -17.76 -11.99 -23.55
C CYS A 362 -19.01 -12.37 -24.37
N GLY A 363 -19.41 -11.52 -25.33
CA GLY A 363 -20.51 -11.83 -26.26
C GLY A 363 -20.26 -13.10 -27.09
N VAL A 364 -19.06 -13.29 -27.63
CA VAL A 364 -18.69 -14.49 -28.40
C VAL A 364 -18.74 -15.76 -27.53
N ILE A 365 -18.31 -15.64 -26.25
CA ILE A 365 -18.35 -16.77 -25.31
C ILE A 365 -19.80 -17.12 -24.95
N ALA A 366 -20.64 -16.11 -24.67
CA ALA A 366 -22.05 -16.32 -24.35
C ALA A 366 -22.82 -16.97 -25.51
N GLU A 367 -22.54 -16.60 -26.75
CA GLU A 367 -23.14 -17.29 -27.93
C GLU A 367 -22.73 -18.77 -28.01
N LYS A 368 -21.48 -19.09 -27.63
CA LYS A 368 -20.99 -20.49 -27.70
C LYS A 368 -21.42 -21.35 -26.51
N TYR A 369 -21.61 -20.74 -25.37
CA TYR A 369 -22.00 -21.42 -24.12
C TYR A 369 -23.28 -20.80 -23.54
N PRO A 370 -24.43 -21.00 -24.22
CA PRO A 370 -25.69 -20.34 -23.87
C PRO A 370 -26.27 -20.82 -22.51
N ASP A 371 -25.76 -21.91 -21.98
CA ASP A 371 -26.15 -22.45 -20.67
C ASP A 371 -25.30 -21.88 -19.51
N CYS A 372 -24.37 -20.94 -19.80
CA CYS A 372 -23.53 -20.30 -18.81
C CYS A 372 -23.83 -18.81 -18.72
N ASP A 373 -23.84 -18.29 -17.51
CA ASP A 373 -23.75 -16.87 -17.29
C ASP A 373 -22.29 -16.40 -17.54
N VAL A 374 -22.13 -15.42 -18.43
CA VAL A 374 -20.79 -14.92 -18.82
C VAL A 374 -20.66 -13.47 -18.42
N ASP A 375 -19.63 -13.15 -17.63
CA ASP A 375 -19.37 -11.82 -17.14
C ASP A 375 -17.91 -11.42 -17.31
N TYR A 376 -17.60 -10.12 -17.25
CA TYR A 376 -16.24 -9.60 -17.35
C TYR A 376 -16.01 -8.44 -16.39
N HIS A 377 -14.80 -8.37 -15.85
CA HIS A 377 -14.37 -7.32 -14.92
C HIS A 377 -12.97 -6.81 -15.26
N SER A 378 -12.73 -5.53 -14.99
CA SER A 378 -11.39 -4.99 -15.06
C SER A 378 -10.55 -5.56 -13.93
N GLY A 379 -9.52 -6.33 -14.26
CA GLY A 379 -8.55 -6.81 -13.29
C GLY A 379 -7.34 -5.89 -13.18
N GLY A 380 -6.95 -5.26 -14.29
CA GLY A 380 -5.76 -4.42 -14.41
C GLY A 380 -4.45 -5.15 -14.09
N GLN A 381 -4.47 -6.51 -14.14
CA GLN A 381 -3.28 -7.31 -13.87
C GLN A 381 -2.26 -7.20 -15.02
N PRO A 382 -0.95 -7.11 -14.69
CA PRO A 382 0.10 -7.16 -15.70
C PRO A 382 0.31 -8.59 -16.20
N VAL A 383 0.95 -8.75 -17.36
CA VAL A 383 1.40 -10.04 -17.92
C VAL A 383 0.28 -10.91 -18.48
N TYR A 384 -0.89 -10.92 -17.87
CA TYR A 384 -2.03 -11.74 -18.33
C TYR A 384 -3.06 -10.87 -19.04
N TYR A 385 -3.36 -11.21 -20.29
CA TYR A 385 -4.48 -10.62 -21.02
C TYR A 385 -5.81 -10.93 -20.34
N TYR A 386 -6.00 -12.20 -19.96
CA TYR A 386 -7.19 -12.64 -19.22
C TYR A 386 -6.84 -13.63 -18.13
N ILE A 387 -7.50 -13.50 -17.00
CA ILE A 387 -7.69 -14.56 -16.02
C ILE A 387 -9.15 -14.98 -16.14
N ILE A 388 -9.41 -16.29 -16.16
CA ILE A 388 -10.72 -16.87 -16.40
C ILE A 388 -11.11 -17.69 -15.20
N SER A 389 -12.31 -17.48 -14.67
CA SER A 389 -12.95 -18.34 -13.67
C SER A 389 -14.02 -19.21 -14.32
N LEU A 390 -14.12 -20.45 -13.88
CA LEU A 390 -15.17 -21.40 -14.22
C LEU A 390 -15.73 -21.98 -12.93
N GLU A 391 -17.04 -21.76 -12.70
CA GLU A 391 -17.78 -22.15 -11.49
C GLU A 391 -19.06 -22.92 -11.82
#